data_b946d0d8699206234da95edfbf0ca44a
#
_entry.id   b946d0d8699206234da95edfbf0ca44a
#
_cell.length_a   1.000
_cell.length_b   1.000
_cell.length_c   1.000
_cell.angle_alpha   90.00
_cell.angle_beta   90.00
_cell.angle_gamma   90.00
#
_symmetry.space_group_name_H-M   'P 1'
#
loop_
_entity.id
_entity.type
_entity.pdbx_description
1 polymer ?
#
loop_
_entity_poly.entity_id
_entity_poly.type
_entity_poly.pdbx_seq_one_letter_code
_entity_poly.pdbx_strand_id
1 'polypeptide(L)'
;MATPSDEAVERIKFIEQRLVDPSTVGVFQAEVIKFDMKDSIQEVLKISGEKEILKLPLYNGNQFSGLVTSRAIAKWLQKHIQNNNIELSGTVGELLDFEKKSQYEFIPTSMTIYEAWRLYQTSPKKLDALLLTENGTVEEEIKAVITYDDLLRYIYTHDQYVFN
;
A
#
# COMPACT_ATOMS: atom_id res chain seq x y z
N MET A 1 -13.21 -42.65 -3.32
CA MET A 1 -13.21 -41.24 -2.86
C MET A 1 -11.87 -40.98 -2.21
N ALA A 2 -11.12 -40.01 -2.70
CA ALA A 2 -9.81 -39.68 -2.11
C ALA A 2 -10.01 -38.95 -0.79
N THR A 3 -9.30 -39.38 0.26
CA THR A 3 -9.26 -38.69 1.56
C THR A 3 -8.48 -37.38 1.36
N PRO A 4 -8.99 -36.23 1.80
CA PRO A 4 -8.21 -34.99 1.76
C PRO A 4 -6.89 -35.17 2.54
N SER A 5 -5.79 -34.60 2.05
CA SER A 5 -4.55 -34.55 2.80
C SER A 5 -4.74 -33.77 4.10
N ASP A 6 -3.97 -34.07 5.12
CA ASP A 6 -4.02 -33.34 6.39
C ASP A 6 -3.79 -31.83 6.17
N GLU A 7 -2.91 -31.46 5.24
CA GLU A 7 -2.66 -30.07 4.83
C GLU A 7 -3.93 -29.41 4.24
N ALA A 8 -4.70 -30.13 3.42
CA ALA A 8 -5.94 -29.60 2.85
C ALA A 8 -7.01 -29.41 3.94
N VAL A 9 -7.10 -30.34 4.90
CA VAL A 9 -8.02 -30.25 6.06
C VAL A 9 -7.64 -29.04 6.94
N GLU A 10 -6.36 -28.83 7.23
CA GLU A 10 -5.91 -27.69 8.00
C GLU A 10 -6.17 -26.36 7.30
N ARG A 11 -5.97 -26.28 5.98
CA ARG A 11 -6.34 -25.10 5.18
C ARG A 11 -7.84 -24.80 5.24
N ILE A 12 -8.69 -25.81 5.18
CA ILE A 12 -10.14 -25.65 5.30
C ILE A 12 -10.51 -25.16 6.68
N LYS A 13 -9.96 -25.72 7.76
CA LYS A 13 -10.18 -25.26 9.14
C LYS A 13 -9.73 -23.82 9.33
N PHE A 14 -8.60 -23.45 8.76
CA PHE A 14 -8.09 -22.10 8.77
C PHE A 14 -9.06 -21.11 8.09
N ILE A 15 -9.58 -21.46 6.92
CA ILE A 15 -10.57 -20.66 6.20
C ILE A 15 -11.86 -20.54 7.02
N GLU A 16 -12.34 -21.65 7.59
CA GLU A 16 -13.56 -21.68 8.43
C GLU A 16 -13.41 -20.79 9.67
N GLN A 17 -12.27 -20.86 10.35
CA GLN A 17 -12.02 -20.06 11.55
C GLN A 17 -11.96 -18.56 11.22
N ARG A 18 -11.44 -18.18 10.05
CA ARG A 18 -11.45 -16.80 9.58
C ARG A 18 -12.82 -16.29 9.19
N LEU A 19 -13.70 -17.15 8.72
CA LEU A 19 -15.08 -16.80 8.43
C LEU A 19 -15.90 -16.53 9.69
N VAL A 20 -15.50 -17.11 10.84
CA VAL A 20 -16.21 -16.96 12.12
C VAL A 20 -15.82 -15.66 12.85
N ASP A 21 -14.54 -15.24 12.78
CA ASP A 21 -14.06 -13.99 13.40
C ASP A 21 -12.94 -13.37 12.54
N PRO A 22 -13.29 -12.79 11.40
CA PRO A 22 -12.29 -12.26 10.49
C PRO A 22 -11.75 -10.93 11.01
N SER A 23 -10.43 -10.86 11.23
CA SER A 23 -9.75 -9.60 11.47
C SER A 23 -9.93 -8.67 10.27
N THR A 24 -10.21 -7.39 10.53
CA THR A 24 -10.36 -6.37 9.51
C THR A 24 -9.08 -5.60 9.25
N VAL A 25 -8.98 -4.97 8.09
CA VAL A 25 -7.85 -4.10 7.70
C VAL A 25 -7.74 -2.85 8.57
N GLY A 26 -8.73 -2.57 9.41
CA GLY A 26 -8.68 -1.51 10.41
C GLY A 26 -7.49 -1.64 11.38
N VAL A 27 -6.92 -2.83 11.55
CA VAL A 27 -5.71 -3.06 12.36
C VAL A 27 -4.47 -2.35 11.81
N PHE A 28 -4.47 -1.97 10.52
CA PHE A 28 -3.38 -1.24 9.88
C PHE A 28 -3.46 0.27 10.04
N GLN A 29 -4.50 0.80 10.70
CA GLN A 29 -4.61 2.24 10.93
C GLN A 29 -3.36 2.77 11.63
N ALA A 30 -2.77 3.81 11.05
CA ALA A 30 -1.59 4.46 11.54
C ALA A 30 -1.61 5.93 11.14
N GLU A 31 -0.71 6.72 11.71
CA GLU A 31 -0.49 8.07 11.21
C GLU A 31 0.10 8.01 9.81
N VAL A 32 -0.63 8.52 8.83
CA VAL A 32 -0.19 8.62 7.44
C VAL A 32 0.36 10.01 7.19
N ILE A 33 1.62 10.07 6.77
CA ILE A 33 2.21 11.35 6.37
C ILE A 33 1.63 11.76 5.02
N LYS A 34 1.00 12.92 5.00
CA LYS A 34 0.46 13.55 3.79
C LYS A 34 1.46 14.54 3.25
N PHE A 35 1.68 14.46 1.95
CA PHE A 35 2.52 15.43 1.25
C PHE A 35 1.65 16.26 0.30
N ASP A 36 1.83 17.57 0.33
CA ASP A 36 1.20 18.43 -0.67
C ASP A 36 2.03 18.42 -1.96
N MET A 37 1.37 18.47 -3.11
CA MET A 37 2.05 18.50 -4.42
C MET A 37 3.06 19.65 -4.56
N LYS A 38 2.91 20.71 -3.76
CA LYS A 38 3.80 21.87 -3.76
C LYS A 38 5.00 21.73 -2.84
N ASP A 39 5.04 20.68 -2.01
CA ASP A 39 6.17 20.45 -1.11
C ASP A 39 7.48 20.26 -1.90
N SER A 40 8.58 20.69 -1.30
CA SER A 40 9.91 20.50 -1.90
C SER A 40 10.23 19.03 -2.08
N ILE A 41 10.63 18.64 -3.29
CA ILE A 41 11.03 17.26 -3.57
C ILE A 41 12.18 16.81 -2.66
N GLN A 42 13.13 17.71 -2.37
CA GLN A 42 14.27 17.42 -1.50
C GLN A 42 13.82 17.09 -0.08
N GLU A 43 12.90 17.88 0.49
CA GLU A 43 12.37 17.65 1.84
C GLU A 43 11.54 16.38 1.91
N VAL A 44 10.68 16.15 0.91
CA VAL A 44 9.85 14.95 0.86
C VAL A 44 10.71 13.69 0.76
N LEU A 45 11.74 13.68 -0.10
CA LEU A 45 12.65 12.55 -0.23
C LEU A 45 13.44 12.30 1.05
N LYS A 46 13.84 13.36 1.77
CA LYS A 46 14.51 13.25 3.07
C LYS A 46 13.59 12.58 4.10
N ILE A 47 12.36 13.06 4.25
CA ILE A 47 11.36 12.50 5.17
C ILE A 47 11.03 11.05 4.79
N SER A 48 10.83 10.78 3.50
CA SER A 48 10.58 9.44 2.97
C SER A 48 11.71 8.46 3.33
N GLY A 49 12.96 8.89 3.19
CA GLY A 49 14.13 8.08 3.57
C GLY A 49 14.24 7.85 5.07
N GLU A 50 14.06 8.88 5.89
CA GLU A 50 14.12 8.79 7.36
C GLU A 50 13.00 7.92 7.94
N LYS A 51 11.82 7.96 7.34
CA LYS A 51 10.62 7.20 7.77
C LYS A 51 10.46 5.87 7.06
N GLU A 52 11.34 5.54 6.12
CA GLU A 52 11.26 4.33 5.29
C GLU A 52 9.93 4.21 4.51
N ILE A 53 9.40 5.32 4.04
CA ILE A 53 8.14 5.39 3.30
C ILE A 53 8.44 5.29 1.80
N LEU A 54 7.94 4.24 1.15
CA LEU A 54 8.14 3.97 -0.29
C LEU A 54 6.91 4.25 -1.16
N LYS A 55 5.80 4.60 -0.54
CA LYS A 55 4.53 4.93 -1.19
C LYS A 55 4.04 6.25 -0.62
N LEU A 56 4.01 7.27 -1.45
CA LEU A 56 3.73 8.65 -1.03
C LEU A 56 2.36 9.09 -1.54
N PRO A 57 1.33 9.17 -0.69
CA PRO A 57 0.08 9.78 -1.10
C PRO A 57 0.25 11.30 -1.21
N LEU A 58 -0.04 11.84 -2.39
CA LEU A 58 0.04 13.27 -2.67
C LEU A 58 -1.34 13.90 -2.69
N TYR A 59 -1.39 15.10 -2.17
CA TYR A 59 -2.59 15.92 -2.07
C TYR A 59 -2.39 17.28 -2.75
N ASN A 60 -3.45 17.83 -3.28
CA ASN A 60 -3.55 19.24 -3.64
C ASN A 60 -4.51 19.89 -2.63
N GLY A 61 -3.98 20.51 -1.59
CA GLY A 61 -4.78 20.89 -0.43
C GLY A 61 -5.37 19.67 0.26
N ASN A 62 -6.69 19.59 0.32
CA ASN A 62 -7.39 18.45 0.95
C ASN A 62 -7.80 17.35 -0.06
N GLN A 63 -7.50 17.54 -1.34
CA GLN A 63 -7.90 16.60 -2.38
C GLN A 63 -6.75 15.63 -2.71
N PHE A 64 -7.02 14.32 -2.62
CA PHE A 64 -6.08 13.30 -3.04
C PHE A 64 -5.79 13.44 -4.55
N SER A 65 -4.52 13.46 -4.91
CA SER A 65 -4.05 13.68 -6.29
C SER A 65 -3.41 12.45 -6.91
N GLY A 66 -2.86 11.56 -6.11
CA GLY A 66 -2.25 10.33 -6.60
C GLY A 66 -1.27 9.70 -5.62
N LEU A 67 -0.83 8.52 -5.96
CA LEU A 67 0.16 7.76 -5.19
C LEU A 67 1.48 7.71 -5.96
N VAL A 68 2.53 8.25 -5.38
CA VAL A 68 3.90 8.14 -5.93
C VAL A 68 4.57 6.90 -5.34
N THR A 69 5.18 6.10 -6.19
CA THR A 69 5.97 4.92 -5.81
C THR A 69 7.46 5.16 -6.00
N SER A 70 8.28 4.28 -5.44
CA SER A 70 9.73 4.30 -5.63
C SER A 70 10.15 4.23 -7.11
N ARG A 71 9.31 3.65 -7.99
CA ARG A 71 9.55 3.64 -9.44
C ARG A 71 9.58 5.04 -10.05
N ALA A 72 8.64 5.88 -9.65
CA ALA A 72 8.58 7.27 -10.13
C ALA A 72 9.79 8.07 -9.66
N ILE A 73 10.18 7.88 -8.39
CA ILE A 73 11.37 8.52 -7.81
C ILE A 73 12.62 8.10 -8.60
N ALA A 74 12.79 6.80 -8.86
CA ALA A 74 13.93 6.29 -9.62
C ALA A 74 13.98 6.87 -11.05
N LYS A 75 12.86 6.92 -11.75
CA LYS A 75 12.77 7.50 -13.10
C LYS A 75 13.07 9.00 -13.10
N TRP A 76 12.55 9.71 -12.12
CA TRP A 76 12.84 11.15 -11.98
C TRP A 76 14.33 11.38 -11.74
N LEU A 77 14.94 10.62 -10.82
CA LEU A 77 16.38 10.68 -10.56
C LEU A 77 17.20 10.41 -11.82
N GLN A 78 16.88 9.36 -12.58
CA GLN A 78 17.56 9.00 -13.82
C GLN A 78 17.53 10.16 -14.85
N LYS A 79 16.42 10.88 -14.92
CA LYS A 79 16.28 12.04 -15.83
C LYS A 79 17.06 13.26 -15.36
N HIS A 80 17.23 13.42 -14.04
CA HIS A 80 17.87 14.61 -13.44
C HIS A 80 19.34 14.41 -13.07
N ILE A 81 19.92 13.25 -13.38
CA ILE A 81 21.37 13.04 -13.26
C ILE A 81 22.06 13.74 -14.42
N GLN A 82 22.84 14.76 -14.12
CA GLN A 82 23.67 15.48 -15.08
C GLN A 82 25.08 15.64 -14.52
N ASN A 83 26.09 15.25 -15.32
CA ASN A 83 27.51 15.45 -14.98
C ASN A 83 27.91 15.00 -13.57
N ASN A 84 27.48 13.81 -13.14
CA ASN A 84 27.70 13.24 -11.79
C ASN A 84 27.05 14.07 -10.67
N ASN A 85 26.10 14.93 -10.96
CA ASN A 85 25.38 15.72 -9.98
C ASN A 85 23.87 15.54 -10.17
N ILE A 86 23.12 15.56 -9.06
CA ILE A 86 21.66 15.48 -9.07
C ILE A 86 21.14 16.82 -8.53
N GLU A 87 20.40 17.54 -9.34
CA GLU A 87 19.70 18.73 -8.90
C GLU A 87 18.34 18.32 -8.30
N LEU A 88 18.22 18.48 -6.98
CA LEU A 88 17.00 18.18 -6.22
C LEU A 88 16.07 19.39 -6.11
N SER A 89 15.98 20.19 -7.16
CA SER A 89 15.06 21.34 -7.22
C SER A 89 13.69 20.91 -7.75
N GLY A 90 12.64 21.62 -7.34
CA GLY A 90 11.28 21.38 -7.79
C GLY A 90 10.36 20.86 -6.70
N THR A 91 9.16 20.50 -7.11
CA THR A 91 8.10 20.03 -6.21
C THR A 91 7.85 18.54 -6.34
N VAL A 92 7.37 17.94 -5.27
CA VAL A 92 7.09 16.49 -5.25
C VAL A 92 5.96 16.11 -6.23
N GLY A 93 5.08 17.04 -6.57
CA GLY A 93 4.02 16.85 -7.57
C GLY A 93 4.55 16.45 -8.95
N GLU A 94 5.78 16.87 -9.30
CA GLU A 94 6.42 16.47 -10.56
C GLU A 94 6.63 14.97 -10.67
N LEU A 95 6.74 14.26 -9.55
CA LEU A 95 6.88 12.80 -9.54
C LEU A 95 5.67 12.08 -10.13
N LEU A 96 4.48 12.67 -10.08
CA LEU A 96 3.28 12.09 -10.68
C LEU A 96 3.40 11.94 -12.21
N ASP A 97 4.16 12.81 -12.87
CA ASP A 97 4.40 12.72 -14.31
C ASP A 97 5.19 11.46 -14.70
N PHE A 98 5.93 10.90 -13.74
CA PHE A 98 6.69 9.67 -13.90
C PHE A 98 5.93 8.42 -13.41
N GLU A 99 4.78 8.60 -12.75
CA GLU A 99 3.96 7.52 -12.19
C GLU A 99 2.85 7.10 -13.16
N LYS A 100 3.22 6.75 -14.39
CA LYS A 100 2.25 6.42 -15.45
C LYS A 100 1.38 5.19 -15.18
N LYS A 101 1.68 4.41 -14.13
CA LYS A 101 1.04 3.12 -13.87
C LYS A 101 0.86 2.79 -12.38
N SER A 102 0.83 3.77 -11.48
CA SER A 102 0.51 3.42 -10.11
C SER A 102 -0.93 2.88 -10.05
N GLN A 103 -1.06 1.70 -9.48
CA GLN A 103 -2.33 1.02 -9.34
C GLN A 103 -2.64 0.92 -7.85
N TYR A 104 -3.74 1.47 -7.45
CA TYR A 104 -4.22 1.42 -6.07
C TYR A 104 -5.75 1.29 -6.06
N GLU A 105 -6.28 0.80 -4.96
CA GLU A 105 -7.71 0.79 -4.70
C GLU A 105 -7.99 1.36 -3.31
N PHE A 106 -9.07 2.11 -3.18
CA PHE A 106 -9.58 2.54 -1.90
C PHE A 106 -10.42 1.43 -1.28
N ILE A 107 -10.18 1.13 0.00
CA ILE A 107 -10.88 0.08 0.72
C ILE A 107 -11.39 0.58 2.07
N PRO A 108 -12.55 0.08 2.54
CA PRO A 108 -13.10 0.46 3.83
C PRO A 108 -12.42 -0.25 5.00
N THR A 109 -12.48 0.36 6.18
CA THR A 109 -11.95 -0.23 7.43
C THR A 109 -12.61 -1.54 7.81
N SER A 110 -13.83 -1.78 7.34
CA SER A 110 -14.60 -3.01 7.59
C SER A 110 -14.19 -4.21 6.73
N MET A 111 -13.37 -4.00 5.69
CA MET A 111 -12.88 -5.10 4.85
C MET A 111 -12.04 -6.07 5.69
N THR A 112 -12.20 -7.36 5.46
CA THR A 112 -11.39 -8.38 6.13
C THR A 112 -9.98 -8.45 5.53
N ILE A 113 -9.01 -8.90 6.32
CA ILE A 113 -7.64 -9.16 5.86
C ILE A 113 -7.64 -10.12 4.66
N TYR A 114 -8.50 -11.14 4.70
CA TYR A 114 -8.62 -12.11 3.63
C TYR A 114 -9.17 -11.50 2.33
N GLU A 115 -10.19 -10.65 2.42
CA GLU A 115 -10.73 -9.94 1.26
C GLU A 115 -9.68 -9.01 0.64
N ALA A 116 -8.93 -8.27 1.46
CA ALA A 116 -7.84 -7.42 1.01
C ALA A 116 -6.73 -8.25 0.32
N TRP A 117 -6.35 -9.37 0.90
CA TRP A 117 -5.39 -10.29 0.29
C TRP A 117 -5.90 -10.83 -1.05
N ARG A 118 -7.19 -11.19 -1.14
CA ARG A 118 -7.82 -11.60 -2.41
C ARG A 118 -7.78 -10.54 -3.48
N LEU A 119 -7.93 -9.26 -3.12
CA LEU A 119 -7.81 -8.17 -4.11
C LEU A 119 -6.45 -8.20 -4.81
N TYR A 120 -5.37 -8.40 -4.07
CA TYR A 120 -4.05 -8.54 -4.68
C TYR A 120 -3.92 -9.77 -5.59
N GLN A 121 -4.61 -10.86 -5.27
CA GLN A 121 -4.57 -12.10 -6.05
C GLN A 121 -5.44 -12.05 -7.32
N THR A 122 -6.58 -11.39 -7.25
CA THR A 122 -7.60 -11.44 -8.30
C THR A 122 -7.69 -10.17 -9.14
N SER A 123 -7.08 -9.07 -8.71
CA SER A 123 -7.09 -7.84 -9.49
C SER A 123 -6.43 -8.06 -10.86
N PRO A 124 -7.07 -7.66 -11.97
CA PRO A 124 -6.46 -7.70 -13.29
C PRO A 124 -5.28 -6.73 -13.44
N LYS A 125 -5.17 -5.80 -12.50
CA LYS A 125 -4.08 -4.83 -12.40
C LYS A 125 -3.15 -5.23 -11.27
N LYS A 126 -1.85 -5.07 -11.49
CA LYS A 126 -0.87 -5.24 -10.42
C LYS A 126 -0.99 -4.06 -9.45
N LEU A 127 -1.63 -4.30 -8.31
CA LEU A 127 -1.81 -3.30 -7.27
C LEU A 127 -0.47 -2.96 -6.59
N ASP A 128 -0.20 -1.68 -6.46
CA ASP A 128 0.93 -1.14 -5.70
C ASP A 128 0.59 -0.96 -4.22
N ALA A 129 -0.66 -0.60 -3.92
CA ALA A 129 -1.16 -0.43 -2.57
C ALA A 129 -2.69 -0.47 -2.51
N LEU A 130 -3.20 -0.74 -1.31
CA LEU A 130 -4.58 -0.48 -0.92
C LEU A 130 -4.58 0.76 -0.01
N LEU A 131 -5.45 1.71 -0.31
CA LEU A 131 -5.58 2.95 0.44
C LEU A 131 -6.80 2.83 1.36
N LEU A 132 -6.53 2.73 2.65
CA LEU A 132 -7.56 2.55 3.67
C LEU A 132 -8.21 3.88 4.01
N THR A 133 -9.52 3.96 3.84
CA THR A 133 -10.36 5.08 4.33
C THR A 133 -11.53 4.52 5.13
N GLU A 134 -12.30 5.36 5.79
CA GLU A 134 -13.39 4.86 6.64
C GLU A 134 -14.38 3.99 5.84
N ASN A 135 -14.86 4.49 4.71
CA ASN A 135 -15.86 3.81 3.88
C ASN A 135 -15.34 3.38 2.50
N GLY A 136 -14.04 3.50 2.24
CA GLY A 136 -13.43 3.11 0.97
C GLY A 136 -13.60 4.13 -0.15
N THR A 137 -13.76 5.42 0.17
CA THR A 137 -13.93 6.48 -0.82
C THR A 137 -12.72 7.42 -0.90
N VAL A 138 -12.51 8.02 -2.06
CA VAL A 138 -11.36 8.90 -2.34
C VAL A 138 -11.43 10.24 -1.61
N GLU A 139 -12.63 10.69 -1.24
CA GLU A 139 -12.85 11.96 -0.55
C GLU A 139 -12.50 11.90 0.94
N GLU A 140 -12.38 10.70 1.47
CA GLU A 140 -12.10 10.48 2.87
C GLU A 140 -10.59 10.51 3.17
N GLU A 141 -10.27 10.75 4.43
CA GLU A 141 -8.88 10.70 4.90
C GLU A 141 -8.30 9.30 4.79
N ILE A 142 -7.09 9.20 4.21
CA ILE A 142 -6.34 7.94 4.17
C ILE A 142 -5.82 7.63 5.58
N LYS A 143 -6.21 6.46 6.09
CA LYS A 143 -5.85 5.95 7.42
C LYS A 143 -4.69 4.96 7.40
N ALA A 144 -4.40 4.39 6.24
CA ALA A 144 -3.25 3.51 6.02
C ALA A 144 -2.97 3.36 4.52
N VAL A 145 -1.73 3.11 4.19
CA VAL A 145 -1.28 2.63 2.89
C VAL A 145 -0.82 1.19 3.08
N ILE A 146 -1.60 0.24 2.60
CA ILE A 146 -1.40 -1.19 2.87
C ILE A 146 -0.79 -1.84 1.63
N THR A 147 0.38 -2.44 1.78
CA THR A 147 1.05 -3.19 0.72
C THR A 147 0.75 -4.69 0.84
N TYR A 148 1.05 -5.45 -0.22
CA TYR A 148 0.98 -6.90 -0.19
C TYR A 148 1.86 -7.50 0.93
N ASP A 149 3.06 -6.97 1.10
CA ASP A 149 3.98 -7.41 2.16
C ASP A 149 3.44 -7.14 3.56
N ASP A 150 2.72 -6.04 3.77
CA ASP A 150 2.08 -5.75 5.06
C ASP A 150 1.04 -6.81 5.40
N LEU A 151 0.21 -7.21 4.42
CA LEU A 151 -0.79 -8.26 4.59
C LEU A 151 -0.14 -9.61 4.87
N LEU A 152 0.87 -10.00 4.10
CA LEU A 152 1.59 -11.24 4.31
C LEU A 152 2.22 -11.27 5.71
N ARG A 153 2.92 -10.20 6.09
CA ARG A 153 3.57 -10.10 7.39
C ARG A 153 2.56 -10.25 8.53
N TYR A 154 1.41 -9.60 8.41
CA TYR A 154 0.34 -9.74 9.39
C TYR A 154 -0.17 -11.17 9.46
N ILE A 155 -0.47 -11.80 8.32
CA ILE A 155 -0.93 -13.19 8.23
C ILE A 155 0.10 -14.12 8.88
N TYR A 156 1.38 -14.00 8.54
CA TYR A 156 2.45 -14.84 9.09
C TYR A 156 2.64 -14.67 10.60
N THR A 157 2.43 -13.47 11.12
CA THR A 157 2.67 -13.17 12.54
C THR A 157 1.50 -13.59 13.43
N HIS A 158 0.26 -13.51 12.91
CA HIS A 158 -0.95 -13.73 13.69
C HIS A 158 -1.59 -15.11 13.45
N ASP A 159 -1.13 -15.85 12.44
CA ASP A 159 -1.61 -17.19 12.13
C ASP A 159 -0.62 -18.27 12.59
N GLN A 160 -0.79 -18.73 13.81
CA GLN A 160 -0.01 -19.83 14.36
C GLN A 160 -0.23 -21.17 13.63
N TYR A 161 -1.20 -21.23 12.73
CA TYR A 161 -1.62 -22.46 12.06
C TYR A 161 -1.05 -22.65 10.64
N VAL A 162 -0.38 -21.65 10.08
CA VAL A 162 0.07 -21.73 8.67
C VAL A 162 1.46 -22.36 8.52
N PHE A 163 2.27 -22.43 9.59
CA PHE A 163 3.70 -22.79 9.50
C PHE A 163 4.23 -23.70 10.62
N ASN A 164 3.39 -24.43 11.30
CA ASN A 164 3.85 -25.50 12.19
C ASN A 164 3.81 -26.84 11.48
#